data_3fc64b55f566fbaa8d5f2f5637f10093
#
_entry.id   3fc64b55f566fbaa8d5f2f5637f10093
#
_cell.length_a   1.000
_cell.length_b   1.000
_cell.length_c   1.000
_cell.angle_alpha   90.00
_cell.angle_beta   90.00
_cell.angle_gamma   90.00
#
_symmetry.space_group_name_H-M   'P 1'
#
loop_
_entity.id
_entity.type
_entity.pdbx_description
1 polymer ?
#
loop_
_entity_poly.entity_id
_entity_poly.type
_entity_poly.pdbx_seq_one_letter_code
_entity_poly.pdbx_strand_id
1 'polypeptide(L)'
;MSDFNNDYNSNETQNPRQPQQPEQAHNKRSKNKTKFPWFKTIIVALVAGIIGALLVLGIGKIMESTGLNDNGSSVQEASISSNGGNTLDGKSEKYDSVNQMINDVSPAIVGVINMQKAQNLDSLLKGDSSKSEEAGVGSGVIYQKNNGSAYIVTNNHVIDGANEIKVQLHNSKQVDAKLVGKDALTDIAVLKINDTKGTKAIDFANSSKVNTGDSVFAMGNPLGLEFANSVTSGIISASERTIDTKTSAGTNKVNVLQTDAAINLGNSGGALVDINGNLVGINSMKIASEQVEGIGFAIPSNEVKVTIKELVENGEIERPSIGISLLNVSEIPEQYKEELNTKRNDGVYIAKVHADNELKEGDIITAIDDKKVKEDADLRSYLYENKKPGDSVEMTIERNGKEQTVEVPLKEQKSTSSESSEKENESPAPFN
;
A
#
# COMPACT_ATOMS: atom_id res chain seq x y z
N MET A 1 -29.75 70.49 35.67
CA MET A 1 -30.96 70.10 36.37
C MET A 1 -30.92 68.60 36.47
N SER A 2 -30.65 68.21 37.67
CA SER A 2 -31.10 67.14 38.54
C SER A 2 -30.76 65.74 38.03
N ASP A 3 -29.72 65.11 38.58
CA ASP A 3 -29.71 64.39 39.89
C ASP A 3 -30.66 63.21 39.96
N PHE A 4 -30.08 62.03 40.15
CA PHE A 4 -30.32 61.03 41.22
C PHE A 4 -29.60 59.73 40.85
N ASN A 5 -28.50 59.39 41.41
CA ASN A 5 -28.19 58.68 42.64
C ASN A 5 -28.77 57.30 42.83
N ASN A 6 -27.84 56.39 43.19
CA ASN A 6 -27.95 55.20 44.03
C ASN A 6 -28.51 53.91 43.38
N ASP A 7 -28.04 52.72 43.63
CA ASP A 7 -27.21 52.12 44.66
C ASP A 7 -26.83 50.68 44.25
N TYR A 8 -25.65 50.24 44.70
CA TYR A 8 -25.26 48.91 45.13
C TYR A 8 -26.13 47.70 44.75
N ASN A 9 -25.60 46.77 44.05
CA ASN A 9 -25.47 45.45 44.65
C ASN A 9 -24.43 44.57 43.98
N SER A 10 -23.46 44.15 44.75
CA SER A 10 -22.46 43.11 44.50
C SER A 10 -23.16 41.76 44.30
N ASN A 11 -22.87 41.11 43.20
CA ASN A 11 -23.11 39.68 43.10
C ASN A 11 -21.79 39.00 42.67
N GLU A 12 -21.28 38.26 43.63
CA GLU A 12 -20.16 37.34 43.54
C GLU A 12 -20.41 36.31 42.40
N THR A 13 -19.54 36.32 41.43
CA THR A 13 -19.43 35.22 40.45
C THR A 13 -18.71 34.06 41.15
N GLN A 14 -19.47 33.01 41.44
CA GLN A 14 -18.96 31.74 41.91
C GLN A 14 -18.11 31.06 40.83
N ASN A 15 -16.85 30.86 41.14
CA ASN A 15 -15.90 30.08 40.38
C ASN A 15 -16.22 28.59 40.54
N PRO A 16 -16.32 27.79 39.47
CA PRO A 16 -16.57 26.34 39.58
C PRO A 16 -15.33 25.65 40.19
N ARG A 17 -15.57 24.90 41.22
CA ARG A 17 -14.61 24.12 42.02
C ARG A 17 -13.92 23.07 41.13
N GLN A 18 -12.61 23.06 41.12
CA GLN A 18 -11.79 21.93 40.70
C GLN A 18 -11.99 20.75 41.64
N PRO A 19 -11.98 19.49 41.13
CA PRO A 19 -12.03 18.32 42.00
C PRO A 19 -10.73 18.14 42.75
N GLN A 20 -10.83 18.10 44.09
CA GLN A 20 -9.76 17.80 45.01
C GLN A 20 -9.24 16.38 44.85
N GLN A 21 -7.96 16.21 44.68
CA GLN A 21 -7.28 14.90 44.81
C GLN A 21 -7.34 14.44 46.29
N PRO A 22 -7.50 13.12 46.54
CA PRO A 22 -7.49 12.61 47.90
C PRO A 22 -6.11 12.69 48.54
N GLU A 23 -6.05 13.27 49.75
CA GLU A 23 -4.88 13.32 50.64
C GLU A 23 -4.35 11.90 50.88
N GLN A 24 -3.06 11.72 50.57
CA GLN A 24 -2.32 10.52 50.94
C GLN A 24 -1.99 10.56 52.43
N ALA A 25 -2.61 9.65 53.15
CA ALA A 25 -2.30 9.39 54.56
C ALA A 25 -0.83 8.94 54.73
N HIS A 26 -0.01 9.76 55.39
CA HIS A 26 1.32 9.42 55.84
C HIS A 26 1.28 8.27 56.87
N ASN A 27 1.46 7.03 56.37
CA ASN A 27 1.68 5.90 57.26
C ASN A 27 3.16 5.77 57.60
N LYS A 28 3.55 6.18 58.82
CA LYS A 28 4.91 6.01 59.39
C LYS A 28 5.18 4.51 59.51
N ARG A 29 5.78 3.88 58.52
CA ARG A 29 6.33 2.52 58.61
C ARG A 29 7.67 2.57 59.34
N SER A 30 7.66 1.97 60.52
CA SER A 30 8.81 1.59 61.33
C SER A 30 9.82 0.84 60.45
N LYS A 31 11.07 1.32 60.40
CA LYS A 31 12.19 0.67 59.74
C LYS A 31 12.69 -0.50 60.60
N ASN A 32 12.07 -1.65 60.50
CA ASN A 32 12.74 -2.89 60.92
C ASN A 32 13.68 -3.31 59.77
N LYS A 33 14.97 -3.09 59.96
CA LYS A 33 16.05 -3.63 59.11
C LYS A 33 16.20 -5.09 59.38
N THR A 34 15.45 -5.95 58.70
CA THR A 34 15.76 -7.35 58.56
C THR A 34 16.92 -7.45 57.58
N LYS A 35 18.10 -7.76 58.10
CA LYS A 35 19.25 -8.14 57.30
C LYS A 35 18.93 -9.44 56.59
N PHE A 36 18.56 -9.37 55.33
CA PHE A 36 18.33 -10.55 54.47
C PHE A 36 19.70 -11.20 54.22
N PRO A 37 19.95 -12.44 54.65
CA PRO A 37 21.28 -13.05 54.52
C PRO A 37 21.49 -13.55 53.09
N TRP A 38 21.65 -12.63 52.14
CA TRP A 38 21.88 -12.95 50.72
C TRP A 38 23.07 -13.88 50.53
N PHE A 39 24.05 -13.86 51.42
CA PHE A 39 25.17 -14.79 51.41
C PHE A 39 24.74 -16.28 51.59
N LYS A 40 23.73 -16.55 52.42
CA LYS A 40 23.20 -17.90 52.58
C LYS A 40 22.49 -18.41 51.35
N THR A 41 21.81 -17.56 50.62
CA THR A 41 21.08 -17.92 49.39
C THR A 41 22.06 -18.25 48.26
N ILE A 42 23.18 -17.54 48.16
CA ILE A 42 24.24 -17.83 47.17
C ILE A 42 24.89 -19.16 47.46
N ILE A 43 25.20 -19.46 48.73
CA ILE A 43 25.80 -20.74 49.11
C ILE A 43 24.85 -21.90 48.81
N VAL A 44 23.58 -21.80 49.07
CA VAL A 44 22.58 -22.83 48.78
C VAL A 44 22.46 -23.05 47.26
N ALA A 45 22.46 -22.00 46.46
CA ALA A 45 22.43 -22.15 44.99
C ALA A 45 23.71 -22.81 44.43
N LEU A 46 24.86 -22.47 44.98
CA LEU A 46 26.13 -23.07 44.57
C LEU A 46 26.23 -24.56 44.93
N VAL A 47 25.77 -24.94 46.13
CA VAL A 47 25.74 -26.35 46.58
C VAL A 47 24.73 -27.15 45.72
N ALA A 48 23.56 -26.58 45.41
CA ALA A 48 22.58 -27.24 44.54
C ALA A 48 23.12 -27.44 43.11
N GLY A 49 23.90 -26.48 42.58
CA GLY A 49 24.55 -26.58 41.28
C GLY A 49 25.62 -27.72 41.25
N ILE A 50 26.44 -27.83 42.32
CA ILE A 50 27.46 -28.88 42.43
C ILE A 50 26.80 -30.26 42.55
N ILE A 51 25.73 -30.41 43.32
CA ILE A 51 25.00 -31.67 43.44
C ILE A 51 24.38 -32.06 42.09
N GLY A 52 23.80 -31.10 41.37
CA GLY A 52 23.27 -31.34 40.03
C GLY A 52 24.34 -31.83 39.04
N ALA A 53 25.52 -31.22 39.05
CA ALA A 53 26.63 -31.61 38.19
C ALA A 53 27.17 -33.02 38.55
N LEU A 54 27.24 -33.34 39.82
CA LEU A 54 27.69 -34.68 40.29
C LEU A 54 26.68 -35.79 39.96
N LEU A 55 25.38 -35.49 39.99
CA LEU A 55 24.33 -36.42 39.56
C LEU A 55 24.42 -36.70 38.05
N VAL A 56 24.65 -35.69 37.19
CA VAL A 56 24.81 -35.90 35.76
C VAL A 56 26.06 -36.75 35.45
N LEU A 57 27.18 -36.45 36.11
CA LEU A 57 28.43 -37.25 35.97
C LEU A 57 28.30 -38.66 36.54
N GLY A 58 27.50 -38.84 37.61
CA GLY A 58 27.23 -40.14 38.22
C GLY A 58 26.39 -41.05 37.32
N ILE A 59 25.36 -40.49 36.68
CA ILE A 59 24.51 -41.23 35.74
C ILE A 59 25.30 -41.66 34.50
N GLY A 60 26.21 -40.80 33.98
CA GLY A 60 27.10 -41.15 32.87
C GLY A 60 27.97 -42.38 33.17
N LYS A 61 28.59 -42.47 34.37
CA LYS A 61 29.41 -43.60 34.76
C LYS A 61 28.62 -44.90 35.05
N ILE A 62 27.37 -44.78 35.51
CA ILE A 62 26.52 -45.95 35.74
C ILE A 62 26.05 -46.55 34.40
N MET A 63 25.79 -45.74 33.38
CA MET A 63 25.45 -46.23 32.03
C MET A 63 26.63 -46.93 31.35
N GLU A 64 27.87 -46.54 31.66
CA GLU A 64 29.07 -47.16 31.10
C GLU A 64 29.40 -48.50 31.79
N SER A 65 29.00 -48.70 33.07
CA SER A 65 29.28 -49.89 33.84
C SER A 65 28.20 -50.97 33.77
N THR A 66 27.01 -50.70 33.27
CA THR A 66 25.90 -51.66 33.25
C THR A 66 25.72 -52.43 31.94
N GLY A 67 26.63 -52.25 30.95
CA GLY A 67 26.68 -53.13 29.78
C GLY A 67 25.38 -53.17 28.95
N LEU A 68 24.53 -52.12 28.99
CA LEU A 68 23.35 -51.99 28.13
C LEU A 68 23.73 -51.36 26.80
N ASN A 69 24.77 -51.92 26.19
CA ASN A 69 25.18 -51.61 24.83
C ASN A 69 25.06 -52.90 24.01
N ASP A 70 23.84 -53.28 23.68
CA ASP A 70 23.62 -54.21 22.60
C ASP A 70 22.26 -53.92 21.94
N ASN A 71 22.31 -53.17 20.91
CA ASN A 71 21.69 -53.36 19.61
C ASN A 71 21.86 -52.10 18.75
N GLY A 72 22.66 -52.30 17.72
CA GLY A 72 23.00 -51.33 16.73
C GLY A 72 21.77 -50.67 16.07
N SER A 73 21.45 -49.48 16.55
CA SER A 73 20.91 -48.42 15.72
C SER A 73 21.96 -47.33 15.74
N SER A 74 22.72 -47.25 14.66
CA SER A 74 23.55 -46.08 14.39
C SER A 74 22.65 -44.86 14.46
N VAL A 75 22.60 -44.21 15.63
CA VAL A 75 22.25 -42.81 15.67
C VAL A 75 23.38 -42.14 14.90
N GLN A 76 23.13 -41.97 13.61
CA GLN A 76 23.93 -41.11 12.77
C GLN A 76 23.87 -39.78 13.50
N GLU A 77 24.97 -39.36 14.13
CA GLU A 77 25.16 -37.99 14.54
C GLU A 77 24.77 -37.16 13.29
N ALA A 78 23.61 -36.54 13.36
CA ALA A 78 23.29 -35.49 12.42
C ALA A 78 24.41 -34.46 12.62
N SER A 79 25.46 -34.62 11.82
CA SER A 79 26.41 -33.55 11.61
C SER A 79 25.50 -32.37 11.19
N ILE A 80 25.31 -31.42 12.12
CA ILE A 80 24.79 -30.10 11.79
C ILE A 80 25.88 -29.53 10.89
N SER A 81 25.79 -29.90 9.61
CA SER A 81 26.50 -29.20 8.55
C SER A 81 25.98 -27.78 8.66
N SER A 82 26.84 -26.88 9.11
CA SER A 82 26.61 -25.45 9.12
C SER A 82 26.65 -24.89 7.68
N ASN A 83 25.92 -25.54 6.76
CA ASN A 83 25.41 -24.93 5.57
C ASN A 83 24.11 -24.25 5.97
N GLY A 84 24.23 -23.12 6.66
CA GLY A 84 23.13 -22.19 6.94
C GLY A 84 22.65 -21.51 5.67
N GLY A 85 21.99 -22.26 4.81
CA GLY A 85 21.08 -21.75 3.81
C GLY A 85 19.72 -22.28 4.20
N ASN A 86 18.85 -21.44 4.71
CA ASN A 86 17.42 -21.70 4.68
C ASN A 86 17.05 -21.86 3.21
N THR A 87 17.05 -23.09 2.73
CA THR A 87 16.39 -23.43 1.47
C THR A 87 14.91 -23.38 1.76
N LEU A 88 14.31 -22.22 1.55
CA LEU A 88 12.90 -22.17 1.17
C LEU A 88 12.80 -23.09 -0.04
N ASP A 89 11.92 -24.08 -0.01
CA ASP A 89 11.83 -25.21 -0.94
C ASP A 89 11.63 -24.71 -2.39
N GLY A 90 12.70 -24.52 -3.11
CA GLY A 90 12.76 -24.13 -4.51
C GLY A 90 14.22 -24.00 -4.91
N LYS A 91 14.72 -24.92 -5.74
CA LYS A 91 16.04 -24.75 -6.34
C LYS A 91 15.97 -23.69 -7.43
N SER A 92 16.71 -22.59 -7.25
CA SER A 92 16.96 -21.68 -8.36
C SER A 92 17.80 -22.41 -9.41
N GLU A 93 17.44 -22.24 -10.68
CA GLU A 93 18.25 -22.68 -11.82
C GLU A 93 19.41 -21.71 -12.11
N LYS A 94 19.35 -20.48 -11.57
CA LYS A 94 20.25 -19.36 -11.89
C LYS A 94 21.21 -19.01 -10.75
N TYR A 95 20.82 -19.24 -9.49
CA TYR A 95 21.59 -18.81 -8.32
C TYR A 95 21.79 -19.94 -7.32
N ASP A 96 23.00 -20.01 -6.75
CA ASP A 96 23.36 -21.00 -5.73
C ASP A 96 22.78 -20.64 -4.35
N SER A 97 22.39 -19.38 -4.14
CA SER A 97 21.81 -18.89 -2.89
C SER A 97 20.91 -17.67 -3.08
N VAL A 98 19.97 -17.48 -2.17
CA VAL A 98 19.11 -16.27 -2.11
C VAL A 98 19.95 -14.99 -1.99
N ASN A 99 21.05 -15.04 -1.22
CA ASN A 99 21.94 -13.87 -1.09
C ASN A 99 22.54 -13.47 -2.44
N GLN A 100 22.98 -14.44 -3.25
CA GLN A 100 23.50 -14.17 -4.59
C GLN A 100 22.43 -13.56 -5.51
N MET A 101 21.20 -14.08 -5.47
CA MET A 101 20.07 -13.53 -6.20
C MET A 101 19.79 -12.08 -5.80
N ILE A 102 19.68 -11.80 -4.48
CA ILE A 102 19.43 -10.45 -3.96
C ILE A 102 20.52 -9.48 -4.44
N ASN A 103 21.79 -9.84 -4.33
CA ASN A 103 22.91 -8.99 -4.78
C ASN A 103 22.87 -8.72 -6.29
N ASP A 104 22.42 -9.67 -7.10
CA ASP A 104 22.31 -9.53 -8.55
C ASP A 104 21.10 -8.67 -8.96
N VAL A 105 19.99 -8.73 -8.22
CA VAL A 105 18.75 -7.98 -8.49
C VAL A 105 18.79 -6.55 -7.93
N SER A 106 19.42 -6.35 -6.76
CA SER A 106 19.44 -5.06 -6.05
C SER A 106 19.81 -3.84 -6.92
N PRO A 107 20.75 -3.91 -7.91
CA PRO A 107 21.02 -2.77 -8.79
C PRO A 107 19.86 -2.38 -9.73
N ALA A 108 18.81 -3.19 -9.81
CA ALA A 108 17.57 -2.86 -10.53
C ALA A 108 16.53 -2.15 -9.63
N ILE A 109 16.70 -2.19 -8.32
CA ILE A 109 15.76 -1.60 -7.35
C ILE A 109 16.25 -0.20 -6.98
N VAL A 110 15.36 0.77 -7.07
CA VAL A 110 15.66 2.19 -6.81
C VAL A 110 14.68 2.80 -5.82
N GLY A 111 15.12 3.84 -5.13
CA GLY A 111 14.21 4.70 -4.35
C GLY A 111 13.57 5.74 -5.27
N VAL A 112 12.30 6.04 -5.05
CA VAL A 112 11.54 7.09 -5.75
C VAL A 112 11.12 8.14 -4.74
N ILE A 113 11.52 9.39 -4.99
CA ILE A 113 11.28 10.54 -4.11
C ILE A 113 10.28 11.47 -4.78
N ASN A 114 9.17 11.68 -4.13
CA ASN A 114 8.16 12.65 -4.51
C ASN A 114 8.49 14.00 -3.88
N MET A 115 8.79 14.99 -4.70
CA MET A 115 9.10 16.35 -4.29
C MET A 115 7.92 17.25 -4.58
N GLN A 116 7.40 17.92 -3.56
CA GLN A 116 6.29 18.88 -3.70
C GLN A 116 6.71 20.27 -3.25
N LYS A 117 6.09 21.30 -3.82
CA LYS A 117 6.31 22.68 -3.36
C LYS A 117 5.77 22.82 -1.94
N ALA A 118 6.60 23.37 -1.06
CA ALA A 118 6.19 23.64 0.31
C ALA A 118 5.00 24.62 0.32
N GLN A 119 3.84 24.15 0.78
CA GLN A 119 2.63 24.98 0.94
C GLN A 119 2.57 25.59 2.35
N ASN A 120 3.71 25.98 2.91
CA ASN A 120 3.75 26.59 4.23
C ASN A 120 3.33 28.07 4.15
N LEU A 121 2.49 28.51 5.09
CA LEU A 121 2.05 29.92 5.20
C LEU A 121 3.25 30.88 5.22
N ASP A 122 4.38 30.46 5.77
CA ASP A 122 5.62 31.22 5.85
C ASP A 122 6.30 31.41 4.48
N SER A 123 6.22 30.38 3.59
CA SER A 123 6.69 30.48 2.19
C SER A 123 5.78 31.35 1.34
N LEU A 124 4.46 31.32 1.60
CA LEU A 124 3.49 32.20 0.94
C LEU A 124 3.73 33.67 1.33
N LEU A 125 4.00 33.94 2.61
CA LEU A 125 4.24 35.31 3.12
C LEU A 125 5.60 35.89 2.71
N LYS A 126 6.62 35.02 2.51
CA LYS A 126 7.96 35.43 2.10
C LYS A 126 8.17 35.46 0.59
N GLY A 127 7.19 35.02 -0.20
CA GLY A 127 7.31 34.96 -1.66
C GLY A 127 8.34 33.91 -2.17
N ASP A 128 8.79 33.01 -1.31
CA ASP A 128 9.82 31.99 -1.60
C ASP A 128 9.16 30.65 -1.92
N SER A 129 8.39 30.62 -3.02
CA SER A 129 7.70 29.41 -3.53
C SER A 129 8.65 28.45 -4.25
N SER A 130 9.96 28.60 -4.12
CA SER A 130 10.94 27.88 -4.91
C SER A 130 11.52 26.61 -4.23
N LYS A 131 11.20 26.35 -2.97
CA LYS A 131 11.73 25.15 -2.27
C LYS A 131 10.75 24.00 -2.41
N SER A 132 11.18 22.97 -3.13
CA SER A 132 10.53 21.66 -3.12
C SER A 132 11.00 20.89 -1.86
N GLU A 133 10.05 20.33 -1.12
CA GLU A 133 10.29 19.46 0.03
C GLU A 133 9.88 18.02 -0.32
N GLU A 134 10.51 17.05 0.34
CA GLU A 134 10.17 15.65 0.20
C GLU A 134 8.79 15.39 0.82
N ALA A 135 7.81 15.02 -0.01
CA ALA A 135 6.44 14.77 0.41
C ALA A 135 6.14 13.27 0.59
N GLY A 136 6.92 12.41 -0.03
CA GLY A 136 6.76 10.97 0.06
C GLY A 136 7.90 10.21 -0.59
N VAL A 137 8.01 8.94 -0.21
CA VAL A 137 9.05 8.04 -0.65
C VAL A 137 8.47 6.67 -0.91
N GLY A 138 8.93 6.05 -1.98
CA GLY A 138 8.66 4.67 -2.32
C GLY A 138 9.80 4.05 -3.08
N SER A 139 9.54 2.95 -3.72
CA SER A 139 10.50 2.22 -4.54
C SER A 139 10.12 2.22 -6.00
N GLY A 140 11.07 1.84 -6.85
CA GLY A 140 10.88 1.62 -8.27
C GLY A 140 11.75 0.48 -8.77
N VAL A 141 11.43 -0.02 -9.95
CA VAL A 141 12.10 -1.15 -10.58
C VAL A 141 12.56 -0.76 -11.97
N ILE A 142 13.85 -0.83 -12.23
CA ILE A 142 14.40 -0.63 -13.58
C ILE A 142 14.10 -1.86 -14.42
N TYR A 143 13.23 -1.72 -15.41
CA TYR A 143 12.83 -2.82 -16.28
C TYR A 143 13.47 -2.77 -17.66
N GLN A 144 14.02 -1.63 -18.07
CA GLN A 144 14.65 -1.48 -19.38
C GLN A 144 15.77 -0.45 -19.34
N LYS A 145 16.84 -0.73 -20.11
CA LYS A 145 17.93 0.22 -20.36
C LYS A 145 18.12 0.34 -21.86
N ASN A 146 18.19 1.57 -22.35
CA ASN A 146 18.40 1.85 -23.77
C ASN A 146 19.12 3.19 -23.97
N ASN A 147 20.17 3.21 -24.77
CA ASN A 147 20.88 4.42 -25.23
C ASN A 147 21.24 5.41 -24.09
N GLY A 148 21.77 4.91 -22.97
CA GLY A 148 22.17 5.74 -21.83
C GLY A 148 21.02 6.18 -20.91
N SER A 149 19.79 5.79 -21.22
CA SER A 149 18.61 6.00 -20.37
C SER A 149 18.18 4.70 -19.70
N ALA A 150 17.51 4.79 -18.54
CA ALA A 150 16.80 3.68 -17.93
C ALA A 150 15.34 4.05 -17.72
N TYR A 151 14.47 3.05 -17.90
CA TYR A 151 13.05 3.15 -17.64
C TYR A 151 12.72 2.38 -16.36
N ILE A 152 11.92 3.02 -15.53
CA ILE A 152 11.57 2.56 -14.17
C ILE A 152 10.07 2.47 -14.09
N VAL A 153 9.56 1.36 -13.57
CA VAL A 153 8.17 1.22 -13.15
C VAL A 153 8.08 1.45 -11.64
N THR A 154 7.05 2.16 -11.21
CA THR A 154 6.71 2.40 -9.81
C THR A 154 5.20 2.48 -9.66
N ASN A 155 4.68 2.66 -8.44
CA ASN A 155 3.25 2.94 -8.25
C ASN A 155 2.92 4.41 -8.56
N ASN A 156 1.72 4.64 -9.09
CA ASN A 156 1.21 5.98 -9.31
C ASN A 156 1.09 6.77 -7.99
N HIS A 157 0.60 6.14 -6.91
CA HIS A 157 0.44 6.83 -5.62
C HIS A 157 1.78 7.31 -5.03
N VAL A 158 2.92 6.69 -5.37
CA VAL A 158 4.25 7.12 -4.93
C VAL A 158 4.62 8.49 -5.50
N ILE A 159 4.19 8.78 -6.71
CA ILE A 159 4.52 10.02 -7.42
C ILE A 159 3.34 11.01 -7.51
N ASP A 160 2.21 10.70 -6.88
CA ASP A 160 1.02 11.53 -7.00
C ASP A 160 1.24 12.91 -6.38
N GLY A 161 0.80 13.97 -7.08
CA GLY A 161 1.02 15.35 -6.68
C GLY A 161 2.48 15.85 -6.78
N ALA A 162 3.43 15.06 -7.31
CA ALA A 162 4.81 15.47 -7.43
C ALA A 162 4.99 16.64 -8.41
N ASN A 163 5.71 17.68 -7.98
CA ASN A 163 6.21 18.72 -8.86
C ASN A 163 7.53 18.32 -9.52
N GLU A 164 8.38 17.59 -8.77
CA GLU A 164 9.64 17.01 -9.23
C GLU A 164 9.75 15.59 -8.72
N ILE A 165 10.36 14.71 -9.50
CA ILE A 165 10.60 13.32 -9.11
C ILE A 165 12.10 13.08 -9.13
N LYS A 166 12.64 12.57 -8.03
CA LYS A 166 14.03 12.12 -7.96
C LYS A 166 14.09 10.62 -7.77
N VAL A 167 15.13 10.02 -8.30
CA VAL A 167 15.39 8.59 -8.16
C VAL A 167 16.73 8.41 -7.46
N GLN A 168 16.72 7.64 -6.39
CA GLN A 168 17.94 7.21 -5.69
C GLN A 168 18.34 5.82 -6.19
N LEU A 169 19.49 5.76 -6.83
CA LEU A 169 20.09 4.52 -7.35
C LEU A 169 20.65 3.67 -6.20
N HIS A 170 20.89 2.39 -6.47
CA HIS A 170 21.50 1.45 -5.51
C HIS A 170 22.82 1.96 -4.89
N ASN A 171 23.61 2.76 -5.61
CA ASN A 171 24.84 3.38 -5.12
C ASN A 171 24.62 4.69 -4.36
N SER A 172 23.40 4.94 -3.88
CA SER A 172 22.95 6.15 -3.14
C SER A 172 23.02 7.46 -3.95
N LYS A 173 23.33 7.41 -5.25
CA LYS A 173 23.28 8.58 -6.11
C LYS A 173 21.83 8.95 -6.41
N GLN A 174 21.49 10.22 -6.23
CA GLN A 174 20.20 10.77 -6.64
C GLN A 174 20.30 11.39 -8.04
N VAL A 175 19.31 11.15 -8.87
CA VAL A 175 19.17 11.67 -10.21
C VAL A 175 17.74 12.14 -10.47
N ASP A 176 17.57 13.15 -11.31
CA ASP A 176 16.24 13.61 -11.69
C ASP A 176 15.58 12.62 -12.63
N ALA A 177 14.30 12.38 -12.43
CA ALA A 177 13.49 11.51 -13.27
C ALA A 177 12.40 12.31 -13.99
N LYS A 178 12.12 11.90 -15.22
CA LYS A 178 10.98 12.42 -16.00
C LYS A 178 9.85 11.41 -15.97
N LEU A 179 8.64 11.88 -15.73
CA LEU A 179 7.44 11.09 -15.92
C LEU A 179 7.26 10.80 -17.40
N VAL A 180 7.10 9.55 -17.77
CA VAL A 180 6.77 9.07 -19.12
C VAL A 180 5.28 8.95 -19.27
N GLY A 181 4.61 8.29 -18.29
CA GLY A 181 3.18 8.16 -18.22
C GLY A 181 2.77 7.60 -16.86
N LYS A 182 1.51 7.77 -16.50
CA LYS A 182 0.95 7.25 -15.25
C LYS A 182 -0.51 6.87 -15.43
N ASP A 183 -0.95 5.93 -14.61
CA ASP A 183 -2.34 5.52 -14.54
C ASP A 183 -2.78 5.27 -13.10
N ALA A 184 -3.79 6.01 -12.67
CA ALA A 184 -4.28 5.95 -11.30
C ALA A 184 -5.10 4.69 -11.01
N LEU A 185 -5.71 4.06 -12.02
CA LEU A 185 -6.55 2.88 -11.83
C LEU A 185 -5.73 1.61 -11.64
N THR A 186 -4.69 1.42 -12.45
CA THR A 186 -3.74 0.30 -12.27
C THR A 186 -2.70 0.57 -11.22
N ASP A 187 -2.65 1.82 -10.69
CA ASP A 187 -1.63 2.29 -9.74
C ASP A 187 -0.20 2.12 -10.27
N ILE A 188 0.03 2.28 -11.58
CA ILE A 188 1.32 2.17 -12.24
C ILE A 188 1.76 3.52 -12.80
N ALA A 189 3.05 3.82 -12.68
CA ALA A 189 3.71 4.93 -13.34
C ALA A 189 5.04 4.50 -13.95
N VAL A 190 5.41 5.13 -15.06
CA VAL A 190 6.67 4.91 -15.76
C VAL A 190 7.51 6.18 -15.69
N LEU A 191 8.74 6.03 -15.21
CA LEU A 191 9.72 7.10 -15.11
C LEU A 191 10.91 6.82 -16.03
N LYS A 192 11.61 7.88 -16.45
CA LYS A 192 12.84 7.81 -17.24
C LYS A 192 13.94 8.61 -16.57
N ILE A 193 15.12 7.99 -16.44
CA ILE A 193 16.36 8.65 -16.01
C ILE A 193 17.41 8.57 -17.10
N ASN A 194 18.36 9.51 -17.10
CA ASN A 194 19.44 9.59 -18.11
C ASN A 194 20.80 9.12 -17.55
N ASP A 195 20.86 8.67 -16.31
CA ASP A 195 22.08 8.09 -15.71
C ASP A 195 21.83 6.61 -15.40
N THR A 196 22.56 5.76 -16.11
CA THR A 196 22.41 4.29 -16.00
C THR A 196 23.64 3.61 -15.43
N LYS A 197 24.63 4.39 -14.92
CA LYS A 197 25.87 3.83 -14.39
C LYS A 197 25.61 3.10 -13.08
N GLY A 198 26.00 1.82 -13.05
CA GLY A 198 25.80 0.98 -11.87
C GLY A 198 24.38 0.47 -11.70
N THR A 199 23.51 0.60 -12.70
CA THR A 199 22.15 0.06 -12.71
C THR A 199 22.03 -1.18 -13.58
N LYS A 200 21.03 -2.02 -13.29
CA LYS A 200 20.66 -3.23 -14.05
C LYS A 200 19.17 -3.18 -14.37
N ALA A 201 18.75 -3.78 -15.48
CA ALA A 201 17.34 -4.04 -15.73
C ALA A 201 17.01 -5.44 -15.21
N ILE A 202 15.80 -5.59 -14.66
CA ILE A 202 15.25 -6.87 -14.20
C ILE A 202 14.52 -7.57 -15.35
N ASP A 203 14.57 -8.91 -15.36
CA ASP A 203 13.76 -9.72 -16.26
C ASP A 203 12.37 -9.96 -15.66
N PHE A 204 11.34 -9.99 -16.49
CA PHE A 204 9.98 -10.28 -16.07
C PHE A 204 9.70 -11.78 -16.05
N ALA A 205 9.13 -12.28 -14.97
CA ALA A 205 8.48 -13.58 -14.94
C ALA A 205 7.17 -13.57 -15.76
N ASN A 206 6.60 -14.73 -15.98
CA ASN A 206 5.23 -14.88 -16.45
C ASN A 206 4.33 -15.11 -15.22
N SER A 207 3.62 -14.07 -14.77
CA SER A 207 2.77 -14.15 -13.57
C SER A 207 1.60 -15.15 -13.68
N SER A 208 1.15 -15.53 -14.90
CA SER A 208 0.13 -16.57 -15.07
C SER A 208 0.64 -18.00 -14.75
N LYS A 209 1.94 -18.18 -14.56
CA LYS A 209 2.54 -19.47 -14.18
C LYS A 209 2.91 -19.56 -12.70
N VAL A 210 2.66 -18.49 -11.96
CA VAL A 210 2.93 -18.42 -10.53
C VAL A 210 1.86 -19.19 -9.76
N ASN A 211 2.28 -20.02 -8.82
CA ASN A 211 1.38 -20.86 -8.05
C ASN A 211 1.43 -20.47 -6.57
N THR A 212 0.32 -20.75 -5.88
CA THR A 212 0.29 -20.66 -4.41
C THR A 212 1.35 -21.59 -3.82
N GLY A 213 2.17 -21.05 -2.92
CA GLY A 213 3.31 -21.74 -2.31
C GLY A 213 4.68 -21.40 -2.94
N ASP A 214 4.71 -20.75 -4.12
CA ASP A 214 5.97 -20.32 -4.72
C ASP A 214 6.67 -19.30 -3.82
N SER A 215 7.98 -19.48 -3.58
CA SER A 215 8.79 -18.56 -2.78
C SER A 215 9.00 -17.25 -3.50
N VAL A 216 8.79 -16.13 -2.79
CA VAL A 216 8.96 -14.78 -3.31
C VAL A 216 9.66 -13.86 -2.32
N PHE A 217 10.29 -12.82 -2.87
CA PHE A 217 11.03 -11.81 -2.12
C PHE A 217 10.51 -10.43 -2.51
N ALA A 218 9.97 -9.69 -1.54
CA ALA A 218 9.59 -8.31 -1.77
C ALA A 218 10.81 -7.42 -1.49
N MET A 219 11.25 -6.70 -2.54
CA MET A 219 12.43 -5.86 -2.53
C MET A 219 12.03 -4.41 -2.70
N GLY A 220 12.60 -3.53 -1.88
CA GLY A 220 12.43 -2.09 -1.97
C GLY A 220 13.70 -1.35 -1.61
N ASN A 221 13.73 -0.07 -1.95
CA ASN A 221 14.81 0.83 -1.59
C ASN A 221 14.22 2.09 -0.92
N PRO A 222 13.61 1.95 0.26
CA PRO A 222 13.10 3.08 1.02
C PRO A 222 14.26 4.04 1.33
N LEU A 223 13.99 5.33 1.25
CA LEU A 223 14.99 6.36 1.51
C LEU A 223 15.40 6.38 2.97
N GLY A 224 16.70 6.37 3.17
CA GLY A 224 17.39 6.43 4.45
C GLY A 224 18.43 5.33 4.54
N LEU A 225 19.59 5.67 5.12
CA LEU A 225 20.71 4.74 5.34
C LEU A 225 20.31 3.53 6.21
N GLU A 226 19.21 3.65 6.97
CA GLU A 226 18.75 2.62 7.89
C GLU A 226 17.94 1.50 7.22
N PHE A 227 17.29 1.76 6.07
CA PHE A 227 16.35 0.81 5.44
C PHE A 227 16.62 0.57 3.95
N ALA A 228 17.69 1.13 3.39
CA ALA A 228 18.06 0.92 2.00
C ALA A 228 18.25 -0.57 1.70
N ASN A 229 17.72 -1.05 0.55
CA ASN A 229 17.76 -2.45 0.13
C ASN A 229 17.05 -3.42 1.09
N SER A 230 15.93 -3.00 1.69
CA SER A 230 15.11 -3.90 2.49
C SER A 230 14.54 -5.02 1.63
N VAL A 231 14.70 -6.25 2.13
CA VAL A 231 14.16 -7.46 1.51
C VAL A 231 13.34 -8.22 2.56
N THR A 232 12.12 -8.55 2.22
CA THR A 232 11.29 -9.45 3.00
C THR A 232 11.00 -10.70 2.17
N SER A 233 10.86 -11.86 2.81
CA SER A 233 10.61 -13.12 2.15
C SER A 233 9.28 -13.73 2.59
N GLY A 234 8.65 -14.43 1.69
CA GLY A 234 7.40 -15.14 1.91
C GLY A 234 7.07 -16.04 0.73
N ILE A 235 5.80 -16.37 0.59
CA ILE A 235 5.27 -17.17 -0.51
C ILE A 235 4.13 -16.43 -1.21
N ILE A 236 3.78 -16.89 -2.39
CA ILE A 236 2.50 -16.53 -2.98
C ILE A 236 1.38 -17.22 -2.19
N SER A 237 0.55 -16.44 -1.52
CA SER A 237 -0.59 -16.94 -0.75
C SER A 237 -1.83 -17.17 -1.62
N ALA A 238 -1.97 -16.40 -2.72
CA ALA A 238 -2.94 -16.62 -3.81
C ALA A 238 -2.42 -15.99 -5.10
N SER A 239 -2.54 -16.72 -6.21
CA SER A 239 -2.03 -16.27 -7.53
C SER A 239 -3.04 -15.47 -8.34
N GLU A 240 -4.32 -15.60 -8.03
CA GLU A 240 -5.42 -14.87 -8.68
C GLU A 240 -6.41 -14.43 -7.60
N ARG A 241 -6.42 -13.14 -7.29
CA ARG A 241 -7.38 -12.56 -6.37
C ARG A 241 -7.88 -11.25 -6.93
N THR A 242 -9.19 -11.14 -7.13
CA THR A 242 -9.83 -9.88 -7.47
C THR A 242 -10.22 -9.16 -6.18
N ILE A 243 -9.80 -7.92 -6.04
CA ILE A 243 -10.09 -7.07 -4.89
C ILE A 243 -10.58 -5.70 -5.33
N ASP A 244 -11.41 -5.08 -4.50
CA ASP A 244 -11.84 -3.72 -4.70
C ASP A 244 -10.77 -2.76 -4.17
N THR A 245 -10.33 -1.82 -5.00
CA THR A 245 -9.37 -0.78 -4.63
C THR A 245 -9.94 0.59 -4.87
N LYS A 246 -9.76 1.50 -3.91
CA LYS A 246 -10.12 2.91 -4.06
C LYS A 246 -8.92 3.70 -4.55
N THR A 247 -9.07 4.29 -5.73
CA THR A 247 -8.08 5.17 -6.32
C THR A 247 -8.63 6.60 -6.46
N SER A 248 -7.80 7.56 -6.88
CA SER A 248 -8.28 8.90 -7.21
C SER A 248 -9.27 8.91 -8.38
N ALA A 249 -9.29 7.83 -9.18
CA ALA A 249 -10.21 7.66 -10.31
C ALA A 249 -11.51 6.88 -9.95
N GLY A 250 -11.69 6.51 -8.67
CA GLY A 250 -12.86 5.78 -8.16
C GLY A 250 -12.55 4.36 -7.68
N THR A 251 -13.58 3.60 -7.33
CA THR A 251 -13.45 2.19 -6.96
C THR A 251 -13.30 1.35 -8.22
N ASN A 252 -12.38 0.40 -8.21
CA ASN A 252 -12.13 -0.51 -9.32
C ASN A 252 -11.79 -1.91 -8.81
N LYS A 253 -12.14 -2.94 -9.58
CA LYS A 253 -11.71 -4.32 -9.33
C LYS A 253 -10.36 -4.54 -10.00
N VAL A 254 -9.38 -4.97 -9.23
CA VAL A 254 -8.03 -5.28 -9.73
C VAL A 254 -7.66 -6.71 -9.38
N ASN A 255 -6.99 -7.36 -10.32
CA ASN A 255 -6.40 -8.67 -10.09
C ASN A 255 -5.03 -8.49 -9.45
N VAL A 256 -4.76 -9.23 -8.40
CA VAL A 256 -3.52 -9.12 -7.64
C VAL A 256 -2.96 -10.48 -7.26
N LEU A 257 -1.66 -10.53 -7.07
CA LEU A 257 -0.98 -11.60 -6.35
C LEU A 257 -1.02 -11.29 -4.86
N GLN A 258 -1.42 -12.25 -4.05
CA GLN A 258 -1.33 -12.13 -2.60
C GLN A 258 -0.07 -12.83 -2.10
N THR A 259 0.62 -12.22 -1.15
CA THR A 259 1.82 -12.76 -0.49
C THR A 259 1.79 -12.49 1.02
N ASP A 260 2.46 -13.33 1.78
CA ASP A 260 2.76 -13.11 3.20
C ASP A 260 4.14 -12.45 3.42
N ALA A 261 4.92 -12.23 2.34
CA ALA A 261 6.07 -11.34 2.40
C ALA A 261 5.62 -9.95 2.88
N ALA A 262 6.26 -9.39 3.89
CA ALA A 262 5.83 -8.12 4.48
C ALA A 262 5.92 -6.98 3.46
N ILE A 263 4.76 -6.40 3.10
CA ILE A 263 4.65 -5.22 2.26
C ILE A 263 4.38 -4.03 3.18
N ASN A 264 5.31 -3.07 3.24
CA ASN A 264 5.30 -1.94 4.15
C ASN A 264 5.60 -0.63 3.41
N LEU A 265 5.43 0.50 4.12
CA LEU A 265 5.90 1.80 3.65
C LEU A 265 7.36 1.71 3.22
N GLY A 266 7.63 2.11 1.97
CA GLY A 266 8.96 2.13 1.39
C GLY A 266 9.23 1.01 0.39
N ASN A 267 8.60 -0.18 0.45
CA ASN A 267 8.74 -1.18 -0.62
C ASN A 267 7.61 -1.11 -1.68
N SER A 268 6.62 -0.23 -1.49
CA SER A 268 5.60 0.10 -2.48
C SER A 268 6.25 0.64 -3.76
N GLY A 269 5.86 0.12 -4.92
CA GLY A 269 6.49 0.39 -6.21
C GLY A 269 7.76 -0.42 -6.49
N GLY A 270 8.26 -1.16 -5.49
CA GLY A 270 9.36 -2.09 -5.61
C GLY A 270 8.96 -3.45 -6.19
N ALA A 271 9.91 -4.36 -6.26
CA ALA A 271 9.75 -5.66 -6.91
C ALA A 271 9.25 -6.74 -5.95
N LEU A 272 8.31 -7.57 -6.40
CA LEU A 272 8.15 -8.94 -5.92
C LEU A 272 8.88 -9.84 -6.90
N VAL A 273 9.90 -10.58 -6.44
CA VAL A 273 10.75 -11.42 -7.29
C VAL A 273 10.67 -12.89 -6.89
N ASP A 274 10.83 -13.78 -7.87
CA ASP A 274 10.97 -15.22 -7.66
C ASP A 274 12.41 -15.58 -7.23
N ILE A 275 12.64 -16.86 -6.96
CA ILE A 275 13.97 -17.40 -6.60
C ILE A 275 15.01 -17.29 -7.73
N ASN A 276 14.57 -17.07 -8.98
CA ASN A 276 15.42 -16.85 -10.14
C ASN A 276 15.72 -15.37 -10.38
N GLY A 277 15.22 -14.48 -9.50
CA GLY A 277 15.42 -13.03 -9.59
C GLY A 277 14.58 -12.37 -10.68
N ASN A 278 13.52 -13.01 -11.17
CA ASN A 278 12.60 -12.42 -12.14
C ASN A 278 11.47 -11.67 -11.43
N LEU A 279 11.00 -10.59 -12.04
CA LEU A 279 9.91 -9.77 -11.54
C LEU A 279 8.57 -10.51 -11.69
N VAL A 280 7.98 -10.91 -10.59
CA VAL A 280 6.66 -11.56 -10.49
C VAL A 280 5.54 -10.52 -10.42
N GLY A 281 5.80 -9.38 -9.77
CA GLY A 281 4.83 -8.29 -9.65
C GLY A 281 5.47 -7.03 -9.05
N ILE A 282 4.68 -5.95 -9.01
CA ILE A 282 5.03 -4.68 -8.35
C ILE A 282 4.28 -4.60 -7.02
N ASN A 283 5.02 -4.47 -5.93
CA ASN A 283 4.48 -4.37 -4.57
C ASN A 283 3.59 -3.12 -4.45
N SER A 284 2.39 -3.24 -3.88
CA SER A 284 1.52 -2.10 -3.64
C SER A 284 0.90 -2.16 -2.25
N MET A 285 1.23 -1.16 -1.41
CA MET A 285 0.66 -1.03 -0.09
C MET A 285 -0.74 -0.40 -0.10
N LYS A 286 -1.07 0.38 -1.14
CA LYS A 286 -2.39 1.00 -1.27
C LYS A 286 -3.53 -0.02 -1.38
N ILE A 287 -3.20 -1.21 -1.86
CA ILE A 287 -4.11 -2.33 -2.03
C ILE A 287 -4.23 -3.14 -0.72
N ALA A 288 -3.24 -3.06 0.18
CA ALA A 288 -3.24 -3.78 1.44
C ALA A 288 -4.26 -3.18 2.43
N SER A 289 -4.93 -4.04 3.21
CA SER A 289 -5.73 -3.58 4.33
C SER A 289 -4.81 -3.23 5.50
N GLU A 290 -4.83 -1.99 5.97
CA GLU A 290 -4.03 -1.51 7.11
C GLU A 290 -4.27 -2.27 8.43
N GLN A 291 -5.28 -3.12 8.48
CA GLN A 291 -5.74 -3.79 9.70
C GLN A 291 -5.37 -5.28 9.78
N VAL A 292 -4.73 -5.86 8.76
CA VAL A 292 -4.44 -7.29 8.72
C VAL A 292 -2.96 -7.52 8.43
N GLU A 293 -2.22 -7.99 9.43
CA GLU A 293 -0.82 -8.40 9.27
C GLU A 293 -0.72 -9.71 8.46
N GLY A 294 0.34 -9.84 7.66
CA GLY A 294 0.61 -11.03 6.85
C GLY A 294 -0.20 -11.14 5.57
N ILE A 295 -0.85 -10.05 5.14
CA ILE A 295 -1.50 -9.96 3.83
C ILE A 295 -0.90 -8.80 3.05
N GLY A 296 -0.05 -9.11 2.09
CA GLY A 296 0.51 -8.18 1.12
C GLY A 296 -0.03 -8.45 -0.29
N PHE A 297 0.02 -7.45 -1.15
CA PHE A 297 -0.43 -7.55 -2.53
C PHE A 297 0.60 -6.99 -3.50
N ALA A 298 0.64 -7.59 -4.69
CA ALA A 298 1.45 -7.11 -5.80
C ALA A 298 0.65 -7.14 -7.10
N ILE A 299 0.87 -6.14 -7.96
CA ILE A 299 0.28 -6.06 -9.30
C ILE A 299 1.02 -7.07 -10.17
N PRO A 300 0.33 -8.03 -10.83
CA PRO A 300 0.96 -9.09 -11.58
C PRO A 300 1.85 -8.57 -12.73
N SER A 301 3.00 -9.19 -12.94
CA SER A 301 3.98 -8.75 -13.96
C SER A 301 3.44 -8.71 -15.39
N ASN A 302 2.50 -9.59 -15.74
CA ASN A 302 1.87 -9.57 -17.06
C ASN A 302 1.01 -8.31 -17.26
N GLU A 303 0.24 -7.90 -16.24
CA GLU A 303 -0.54 -6.66 -16.25
C GLU A 303 0.37 -5.43 -16.28
N VAL A 304 1.45 -5.46 -15.47
CA VAL A 304 2.47 -4.40 -15.50
C VAL A 304 3.06 -4.20 -16.89
N LYS A 305 3.36 -5.29 -17.62
CA LYS A 305 3.88 -5.21 -19.00
C LYS A 305 2.92 -4.53 -19.96
N VAL A 306 1.62 -4.88 -19.90
CA VAL A 306 0.60 -4.27 -20.75
C VAL A 306 0.48 -2.79 -20.44
N THR A 307 0.35 -2.44 -19.16
CA THR A 307 0.27 -1.05 -18.70
C THR A 307 1.48 -0.22 -19.11
N ILE A 308 2.69 -0.73 -18.91
CA ILE A 308 3.94 -0.05 -19.31
C ILE A 308 3.92 0.25 -20.81
N LYS A 309 3.51 -0.71 -21.64
CA LYS A 309 3.49 -0.53 -23.10
C LYS A 309 2.60 0.65 -23.48
N GLU A 310 1.38 0.70 -22.98
CA GLU A 310 0.43 1.79 -23.28
C GLU A 310 0.96 3.13 -22.74
N LEU A 311 1.48 3.16 -21.51
CA LEU A 311 2.04 4.40 -20.93
C LEU A 311 3.27 4.92 -21.69
N VAL A 312 4.11 4.06 -22.25
CA VAL A 312 5.27 4.47 -23.05
C VAL A 312 4.86 4.95 -24.44
N GLU A 313 3.84 4.33 -25.05
CA GLU A 313 3.37 4.68 -26.39
C GLU A 313 2.50 5.95 -26.38
N ASN A 314 1.60 6.09 -25.41
CA ASN A 314 0.54 7.11 -25.41
C ASN A 314 0.68 8.14 -24.26
N GLY A 315 1.48 7.84 -23.24
CA GLY A 315 1.59 8.66 -22.02
C GLY A 315 0.49 8.41 -20.98
N GLU A 316 -0.65 7.87 -21.39
CA GLU A 316 -1.82 7.53 -20.59
C GLU A 316 -2.51 6.28 -21.14
N ILE A 317 -3.45 5.72 -20.37
CA ILE A 317 -4.28 4.60 -20.83
C ILE A 317 -5.62 5.15 -21.28
N GLU A 318 -5.93 4.98 -22.57
CA GLU A 318 -7.23 5.33 -23.12
C GLU A 318 -8.32 4.40 -22.59
N ARG A 319 -9.33 4.96 -21.94
CA ARG A 319 -10.45 4.21 -21.39
C ARG A 319 -11.78 4.71 -21.91
N PRO A 320 -12.73 3.77 -22.13
CA PRO A 320 -14.09 4.16 -22.46
C PRO A 320 -14.79 4.81 -21.26
N SER A 321 -15.51 5.88 -21.49
CA SER A 321 -16.26 6.62 -20.48
C SER A 321 -17.70 6.85 -20.93
N ILE A 322 -18.61 6.68 -19.97
CA ILE A 322 -20.03 6.99 -20.14
C ILE A 322 -20.27 8.52 -20.01
N GLY A 323 -19.38 9.23 -19.31
CA GLY A 323 -19.52 10.65 -19.03
C GLY A 323 -20.59 10.97 -18.00
N ILE A 324 -20.59 10.26 -16.88
CA ILE A 324 -21.50 10.46 -15.74
C ILE A 324 -20.75 10.58 -14.41
N SER A 325 -21.34 11.30 -13.45
CA SER A 325 -21.00 11.18 -12.03
C SER A 325 -21.97 10.20 -11.39
N LEU A 326 -21.45 9.29 -10.57
CA LEU A 326 -22.21 8.17 -10.06
C LEU A 326 -21.99 7.95 -8.55
N LEU A 327 -22.95 7.25 -7.93
CA LEU A 327 -22.88 6.80 -6.54
C LEU A 327 -23.43 5.37 -6.47
N ASN A 328 -22.86 4.53 -5.62
CA ASN A 328 -23.44 3.22 -5.36
C ASN A 328 -24.75 3.37 -4.57
N VAL A 329 -25.81 2.69 -5.01
CA VAL A 329 -27.11 2.73 -4.32
C VAL A 329 -26.97 2.21 -2.89
N SER A 330 -26.08 1.25 -2.63
CA SER A 330 -25.77 0.72 -1.31
C SER A 330 -25.20 1.76 -0.33
N GLU A 331 -24.57 2.82 -0.83
CA GLU A 331 -23.96 3.89 -0.04
C GLU A 331 -24.94 5.05 0.25
N ILE A 332 -26.12 5.04 -0.38
CA ILE A 332 -27.15 6.06 -0.18
C ILE A 332 -27.95 5.75 1.10
N PRO A 333 -27.97 6.66 2.10
CA PRO A 333 -28.77 6.46 3.31
C PRO A 333 -30.25 6.28 3.00
N GLU A 334 -30.95 5.40 3.73
CA GLU A 334 -32.36 5.02 3.51
C GLU A 334 -33.30 6.22 3.39
N GLN A 335 -33.09 7.27 4.17
CA GLN A 335 -33.89 8.50 4.13
C GLN A 335 -33.89 9.19 2.78
N TYR A 336 -32.79 9.09 2.01
CA TYR A 336 -32.70 9.69 0.66
C TYR A 336 -33.20 8.73 -0.43
N LYS A 337 -33.25 7.41 -0.18
CA LYS A 337 -33.81 6.45 -1.15
C LYS A 337 -35.29 6.66 -1.40
N GLU A 338 -36.02 7.10 -0.37
CA GLU A 338 -37.44 7.46 -0.52
C GLU A 338 -37.62 8.68 -1.44
N GLU A 339 -36.76 9.70 -1.33
CA GLU A 339 -36.77 10.87 -2.19
C GLU A 339 -36.42 10.52 -3.64
N LEU A 340 -35.50 9.56 -3.82
CA LEU A 340 -35.10 9.03 -5.13
C LEU A 340 -36.11 8.06 -5.74
N ASN A 341 -37.21 7.77 -5.02
CA ASN A 341 -38.26 6.83 -5.43
C ASN A 341 -37.76 5.45 -5.83
N THR A 342 -36.73 4.95 -5.14
CA THR A 342 -36.17 3.62 -5.35
C THR A 342 -36.28 2.74 -4.11
N LYS A 343 -36.51 1.45 -4.31
CA LYS A 343 -36.48 0.41 -3.26
C LYS A 343 -35.26 -0.49 -3.39
N ARG A 344 -34.35 -0.16 -4.28
CA ARG A 344 -33.17 -0.98 -4.54
C ARG A 344 -32.11 -0.80 -3.45
N ASN A 345 -31.33 -1.87 -3.24
CA ASN A 345 -30.15 -1.87 -2.39
C ASN A 345 -28.86 -2.10 -3.21
N ASP A 346 -28.99 -2.31 -4.52
CA ASP A 346 -27.89 -2.52 -5.47
C ASP A 346 -28.09 -1.65 -6.73
N GLY A 347 -27.03 -1.49 -7.50
CA GLY A 347 -27.01 -0.68 -8.70
C GLY A 347 -26.23 0.61 -8.54
N VAL A 348 -26.12 1.37 -9.64
CA VAL A 348 -25.34 2.61 -9.73
C VAL A 348 -26.27 3.76 -10.04
N TYR A 349 -26.41 4.70 -9.11
CA TYR A 349 -27.20 5.92 -9.23
C TYR A 349 -26.44 6.98 -10.02
N ILE A 350 -27.08 7.60 -11.00
CA ILE A 350 -26.53 8.70 -11.81
C ILE A 350 -26.82 10.03 -11.12
N ALA A 351 -25.79 10.59 -10.50
CA ALA A 351 -25.88 11.88 -9.83
C ALA A 351 -25.80 13.06 -10.80
N LYS A 352 -25.03 12.92 -11.90
CA LYS A 352 -24.90 13.96 -12.93
C LYS A 352 -24.52 13.36 -14.27
N VAL A 353 -25.04 13.93 -15.35
CA VAL A 353 -24.68 13.58 -16.73
C VAL A 353 -23.83 14.69 -17.33
N HIS A 354 -22.65 14.34 -17.84
CA HIS A 354 -21.69 15.26 -18.45
C HIS A 354 -21.60 15.10 -19.97
N ALA A 355 -22.15 14.00 -20.50
CA ALA A 355 -22.14 13.67 -21.91
C ALA A 355 -23.55 13.80 -22.50
N ASP A 356 -23.61 14.12 -23.79
CA ASP A 356 -24.85 14.03 -24.54
C ASP A 356 -25.15 12.58 -24.87
N ASN A 357 -26.06 11.98 -24.10
CA ASN A 357 -26.54 10.60 -24.25
C ASN A 357 -27.98 10.47 -23.72
N GLU A 358 -28.57 9.28 -23.77
CA GLU A 358 -29.95 9.02 -23.35
C GLU A 358 -30.14 8.89 -21.83
N LEU A 359 -29.05 8.84 -21.05
CA LEU A 359 -29.07 8.76 -19.60
C LEU A 359 -29.52 10.08 -18.99
N LYS A 360 -30.12 10.02 -17.80
CA LYS A 360 -30.60 11.19 -17.06
C LYS A 360 -30.16 11.11 -15.61
N GLU A 361 -30.03 12.27 -14.98
CA GLU A 361 -29.87 12.37 -13.54
C GLU A 361 -31.06 11.68 -12.84
N GLY A 362 -30.77 10.84 -11.87
CA GLY A 362 -31.77 10.04 -11.17
C GLY A 362 -31.99 8.63 -11.74
N ASP A 363 -31.40 8.27 -12.86
CA ASP A 363 -31.41 6.88 -13.34
C ASP A 363 -30.56 5.99 -12.44
N ILE A 364 -30.95 4.71 -12.32
CA ILE A 364 -30.16 3.68 -11.64
C ILE A 364 -29.78 2.62 -12.65
N ILE A 365 -28.50 2.47 -12.92
CA ILE A 365 -27.97 1.42 -13.80
C ILE A 365 -28.01 0.09 -13.06
N THR A 366 -28.61 -0.92 -13.65
CA THR A 366 -28.79 -2.27 -13.08
C THR A 366 -28.14 -3.38 -13.89
N ALA A 367 -27.87 -3.12 -15.19
CA ALA A 367 -27.11 -4.02 -16.04
C ALA A 367 -26.43 -3.24 -17.18
N ILE A 368 -25.39 -3.84 -17.76
CA ILE A 368 -24.65 -3.41 -18.95
C ILE A 368 -24.44 -4.62 -19.86
N ASP A 369 -24.88 -4.55 -21.13
CA ASP A 369 -24.84 -5.65 -22.10
C ASP A 369 -25.23 -7.01 -21.46
N ASP A 370 -26.38 -7.09 -20.79
CA ASP A 370 -26.91 -8.26 -20.05
C ASP A 370 -26.12 -8.68 -18.81
N LYS A 371 -25.04 -8.00 -18.43
CA LYS A 371 -24.32 -8.25 -17.17
C LYS A 371 -24.90 -7.40 -16.06
N LYS A 372 -25.27 -8.04 -14.95
CA LYS A 372 -25.78 -7.32 -13.77
C LYS A 372 -24.71 -6.41 -13.19
N VAL A 373 -25.12 -5.20 -12.86
CA VAL A 373 -24.32 -4.16 -12.18
C VAL A 373 -24.90 -3.95 -10.79
N LYS A 374 -24.12 -4.22 -9.77
CA LYS A 374 -24.49 -3.99 -8.36
C LYS A 374 -23.84 -2.74 -7.80
N GLU A 375 -22.67 -2.41 -8.30
CA GLU A 375 -21.82 -1.30 -7.84
C GLU A 375 -21.00 -0.73 -8.99
N ASP A 376 -20.39 0.44 -8.78
CA ASP A 376 -19.60 1.15 -9.79
C ASP A 376 -18.38 0.34 -10.27
N ALA A 377 -17.80 -0.48 -9.40
CA ALA A 377 -16.70 -1.37 -9.75
C ALA A 377 -17.09 -2.43 -10.79
N ASP A 378 -18.31 -2.96 -10.74
CA ASP A 378 -18.81 -3.90 -11.76
C ASP A 378 -18.92 -3.23 -13.13
N LEU A 379 -19.48 -2.00 -13.13
CA LEU A 379 -19.66 -1.20 -14.34
C LEU A 379 -18.29 -0.86 -14.99
N ARG A 380 -17.33 -0.39 -14.19
CA ARG A 380 -15.99 -0.03 -14.67
C ARG A 380 -15.23 -1.24 -15.18
N SER A 381 -15.22 -2.34 -14.44
CA SER A 381 -14.54 -3.58 -14.86
C SER A 381 -15.07 -4.07 -16.21
N TYR A 382 -16.40 -4.10 -16.36
CA TYR A 382 -16.99 -4.51 -17.62
C TYR A 382 -16.55 -3.62 -18.80
N LEU A 383 -16.63 -2.29 -18.61
CA LEU A 383 -16.24 -1.34 -19.64
C LEU A 383 -14.77 -1.51 -20.06
N TYR A 384 -13.85 -1.58 -19.08
CA TYR A 384 -12.42 -1.63 -19.36
C TYR A 384 -11.95 -2.96 -19.94
N GLU A 385 -12.63 -4.06 -19.61
CA GLU A 385 -12.31 -5.38 -20.14
C GLU A 385 -12.88 -5.63 -21.54
N ASN A 386 -14.05 -5.05 -21.88
CA ASN A 386 -14.83 -5.47 -23.02
C ASN A 386 -15.06 -4.38 -24.09
N LYS A 387 -14.74 -3.12 -23.78
CA LYS A 387 -15.08 -1.97 -24.64
C LYS A 387 -13.90 -1.05 -24.87
N LYS A 388 -14.02 -0.23 -25.92
CA LYS A 388 -13.05 0.83 -26.28
C LYS A 388 -13.78 2.17 -26.44
N PRO A 389 -13.05 3.31 -26.37
CA PRO A 389 -13.59 4.58 -26.80
C PRO A 389 -14.13 4.50 -28.23
N GLY A 390 -15.37 5.02 -28.44
CA GLY A 390 -16.07 4.94 -29.72
C GLY A 390 -17.03 3.77 -29.87
N ASP A 391 -16.98 2.77 -28.99
CA ASP A 391 -17.99 1.71 -28.93
C ASP A 391 -19.32 2.25 -28.36
N SER A 392 -20.38 1.46 -28.41
CA SER A 392 -21.62 1.66 -27.65
C SER A 392 -21.90 0.49 -26.72
N VAL A 393 -22.71 0.73 -25.71
CA VAL A 393 -23.17 -0.27 -24.75
C VAL A 393 -24.68 -0.13 -24.56
N GLU A 394 -25.34 -1.27 -24.35
CA GLU A 394 -26.73 -1.33 -23.94
C GLU A 394 -26.80 -1.31 -22.42
N MET A 395 -27.50 -0.33 -21.84
CA MET A 395 -27.68 -0.21 -20.40
C MET A 395 -29.11 -0.45 -20.00
N THR A 396 -29.32 -1.36 -19.06
CA THR A 396 -30.59 -1.50 -18.36
C THR A 396 -30.60 -0.54 -17.19
N ILE A 397 -31.58 0.38 -17.16
CA ILE A 397 -31.72 1.38 -16.12
C ILE A 397 -33.12 1.31 -15.50
N GLU A 398 -33.23 1.71 -14.24
CA GLU A 398 -34.49 2.04 -13.60
C GLU A 398 -34.68 3.57 -13.60
N ARG A 399 -35.74 4.04 -14.24
CA ARG A 399 -36.14 5.45 -14.29
C ARG A 399 -37.56 5.60 -13.76
N ASN A 400 -37.75 6.34 -12.67
CA ASN A 400 -39.06 6.51 -12.00
C ASN A 400 -39.74 5.17 -11.66
N GLY A 401 -38.97 4.20 -11.19
CA GLY A 401 -39.45 2.87 -10.79
C GLY A 401 -39.83 1.96 -11.99
N LYS A 402 -39.44 2.31 -13.22
CA LYS A 402 -39.67 1.49 -14.42
C LYS A 402 -38.32 1.13 -15.06
N GLU A 403 -38.16 -0.14 -15.35
CA GLU A 403 -37.01 -0.65 -16.09
C GLU A 403 -37.12 -0.29 -17.57
N GLN A 404 -36.03 0.14 -18.16
CA GLN A 404 -35.89 0.40 -19.60
C GLN A 404 -34.44 0.22 -20.04
N THR A 405 -34.27 0.01 -21.33
CA THR A 405 -32.96 -0.16 -21.95
C THR A 405 -32.64 1.06 -22.79
N VAL A 406 -31.41 1.54 -22.69
CA VAL A 406 -30.88 2.68 -23.45
C VAL A 406 -29.53 2.32 -24.07
N GLU A 407 -29.26 2.79 -25.28
CA GLU A 407 -27.95 2.65 -25.91
C GLU A 407 -27.10 3.87 -25.59
N VAL A 408 -25.88 3.65 -25.09
CA VAL A 408 -24.98 4.71 -24.63
C VAL A 408 -23.69 4.66 -25.42
N PRO A 409 -23.35 5.71 -26.19
CA PRO A 409 -22.06 5.81 -26.86
C PRO A 409 -20.95 6.12 -25.85
N LEU A 410 -19.83 5.40 -25.96
CA LEU A 410 -18.67 5.55 -25.11
C LEU A 410 -17.70 6.56 -25.70
N LYS A 411 -17.32 7.53 -24.89
CA LYS A 411 -16.29 8.54 -25.22
C LYS A 411 -14.96 8.15 -24.58
N GLU A 412 -13.88 8.76 -25.02
CA GLU A 412 -12.62 8.67 -24.33
C GLU A 412 -12.70 9.37 -22.96
N GLN A 413 -12.20 8.72 -21.91
CA GLN A 413 -12.08 9.33 -20.60
C GLN A 413 -10.95 10.37 -20.65
N LYS A 414 -11.28 11.65 -20.64
CA LYS A 414 -10.27 12.69 -20.52
C LYS A 414 -9.73 12.70 -19.09
N SER A 415 -8.42 12.61 -18.93
CA SER A 415 -7.77 12.80 -17.65
C SER A 415 -8.05 14.21 -17.14
N THR A 416 -8.75 14.33 -16.01
CA THR A 416 -9.05 15.61 -15.32
C THR A 416 -7.81 16.17 -14.61
N SER A 417 -6.69 16.29 -15.32
CA SER A 417 -5.48 16.94 -14.81
C SER A 417 -5.29 18.26 -15.55
N SER A 418 -6.08 19.30 -15.24
CA SER A 418 -5.73 20.73 -15.44
C SER A 418 -6.87 21.76 -15.57
N GLU A 419 -8.12 21.48 -15.20
CA GLU A 419 -9.19 22.51 -15.34
C GLU A 419 -9.78 23.04 -14.01
N SER A 420 -9.14 22.88 -12.86
CA SER A 420 -9.66 23.41 -11.58
C SER A 420 -8.98 24.71 -11.08
N SER A 421 -8.23 25.44 -11.93
CA SER A 421 -7.54 26.66 -11.48
C SER A 421 -7.93 27.97 -12.21
N GLU A 422 -8.95 27.99 -13.08
CA GLU A 422 -9.29 29.23 -13.81
C GLU A 422 -10.75 29.74 -13.69
N LYS A 423 -11.61 29.23 -12.81
CA LYS A 423 -12.95 29.79 -12.62
C LYS A 423 -13.39 29.91 -11.16
N GLU A 424 -12.68 30.69 -10.36
CA GLU A 424 -13.21 31.25 -9.10
C GLU A 424 -12.54 32.60 -8.82
N ASN A 425 -12.82 33.60 -9.69
CA ASN A 425 -12.58 34.99 -9.38
C ASN A 425 -13.73 35.83 -10.00
N GLU A 426 -14.94 35.53 -9.60
CA GLU A 426 -16.03 36.53 -9.66
C GLU A 426 -16.48 36.83 -8.23
N SER A 427 -15.97 37.94 -7.71
CA SER A 427 -16.43 38.51 -6.46
C SER A 427 -17.91 38.91 -6.58
N PRO A 428 -18.78 38.59 -5.61
CA PRO A 428 -20.14 39.11 -5.61
C PRO A 428 -20.10 40.60 -5.35
N ALA A 429 -20.81 41.36 -6.22
CA ALA A 429 -21.02 42.79 -6.08
C ALA A 429 -21.78 43.12 -4.77
N PRO A 430 -21.50 44.27 -4.13
CA PRO A 430 -22.14 44.63 -2.87
C PRO A 430 -23.60 45.01 -3.14
N PHE A 431 -24.50 44.48 -2.32
CA PHE A 431 -25.88 44.91 -2.24
C PHE A 431 -25.95 46.36 -1.73
N ASN A 432 -26.61 47.24 -2.53
CA ASN A 432 -27.14 48.52 -2.09
C ASN A 432 -28.49 48.32 -1.38
#